data_edc37ddbd17f5c26f5e867751fbe719b
#
_entry.id   edc37ddbd17f5c26f5e867751fbe719b
#
_cell.length_a   1.000
_cell.length_b   1.000
_cell.length_c   1.000
_cell.angle_alpha   90.00
_cell.angle_beta   90.00
_cell.angle_gamma   90.00
#
_symmetry.space_group_name_H-M   'P 1'
#
loop_
_entity.id
_entity.type
_entity.pdbx_description
1 polymer ?
#
loop_
_entity_poly.entity_id
_entity_poly.type
_entity_poly.pdbx_seq_one_letter_code
_entity_poly.pdbx_strand_id
1 'polypeptide(L)'
;MKRRLLKFILALFVSISPILTITNVLAIDENYEPTVMPSREYEHIDTPITNSNTRSRARSNLQAKYSSVDNGFVTGVKNQGSNGNCWAYAACSVAESYLIKHGMASKNIDLSEAHLTYYMYNNTGDPYSNTDGDRTIVTSPKGYAGVGADPRAVELALSTFGLAEESGYPESLLNNGMSGTKADQYNTKYLLTNSKLICSDNTQNYKDQIKQAIFDNGSVFATYYDQGNYYGNKNSYYNPDKKNILNHAISIVGWDDNFDKTNFNSQPTENGAWLIKNSWGPGFGDSGYFWMSYEESSLGYVYSFDFTKNDHLGIYQYDGTQNPLCSASITYTNIADVYKVTKDKENLTAVSIGSKSIGVAYKLKIYTNLQDPNNPIAGTLAIEQEETIQNVGMNYVQLNKEISLQNGTYYAIVIEPRYGQQLNIFADQTNTNFLDVQYQCDYSNEYCMLKNGNNWIKQGEGNNALTYRIKGITNKYTLNKTSMNLAVGNSEQLIASRSGGSWRSTNTSIATVDTNGNVKGVGHGKTTITYTVNGIEFS
;
A
#
# COMPACT_ATOMS: atom_id res chain seq x y z
N MET A 1 -6.39 9.08 -63.96
CA MET A 1 -5.90 9.94 -65.05
C MET A 1 -5.76 11.37 -64.52
N LYS A 2 -4.52 11.89 -64.50
CA LYS A 2 -4.08 13.31 -64.57
C LYS A 2 -4.64 14.31 -63.50
N ARG A 3 -3.93 15.20 -62.89
CA ARG A 3 -2.52 15.66 -62.81
C ARG A 3 -2.49 16.82 -61.82
N ARG A 4 -1.47 16.88 -61.01
CA ARG A 4 -0.75 18.03 -60.38
C ARG A 4 -1.16 19.44 -60.83
N LEU A 5 -1.21 20.40 -59.89
CA LEU A 5 -0.46 21.66 -60.08
C LEU A 5 -0.06 22.28 -58.72
N LEU A 6 1.24 22.46 -58.62
CA LEU A 6 2.00 23.22 -57.62
C LEU A 6 1.94 24.71 -57.99
N LYS A 7 1.74 25.64 -57.04
CA LYS A 7 2.17 27.04 -57.24
C LYS A 7 2.75 27.61 -55.96
N PHE A 8 4.03 27.92 -56.01
CA PHE A 8 4.76 28.85 -55.15
C PHE A 8 4.31 30.27 -55.40
N ILE A 9 4.21 31.12 -54.36
CA ILE A 9 4.46 32.55 -54.41
C ILE A 9 5.13 33.00 -53.11
N LEU A 10 6.12 33.90 -53.33
CA LEU A 10 7.20 34.39 -52.52
C LEU A 10 6.79 35.58 -51.63
N ALA A 11 7.46 35.72 -50.53
CA ALA A 11 7.63 36.71 -49.49
C ALA A 11 7.26 38.17 -49.75
N LEU A 12 6.76 38.81 -48.71
CA LEU A 12 7.12 40.22 -48.37
C LEU A 12 7.18 40.39 -46.84
N PHE A 13 8.33 40.83 -46.35
CA PHE A 13 8.58 41.22 -44.96
C PHE A 13 7.87 42.53 -44.63
N VAL A 14 7.07 42.54 -43.56
CA VAL A 14 6.80 43.77 -42.78
C VAL A 14 6.87 43.38 -41.30
N SER A 15 7.83 43.96 -40.62
CA SER A 15 8.05 43.87 -39.19
C SER A 15 6.96 44.59 -38.41
N ILE A 16 6.09 43.85 -37.74
CA ILE A 16 5.27 44.33 -36.63
C ILE A 16 5.37 43.26 -35.55
N SER A 17 5.89 43.64 -34.38
CA SER A 17 5.95 42.79 -33.20
C SER A 17 4.52 42.34 -32.82
N PRO A 18 4.21 41.06 -32.78
CA PRO A 18 3.01 40.57 -32.12
C PRO A 18 3.35 40.23 -30.67
N ILE A 19 2.58 40.80 -29.79
CA ILE A 19 2.36 40.28 -28.45
C ILE A 19 1.91 38.81 -28.66
N LEU A 20 2.79 37.86 -28.34
CA LEU A 20 2.49 36.43 -28.40
C LEU A 20 1.59 36.12 -27.21
N THR A 21 0.30 36.16 -27.40
CA THR A 21 -0.63 35.36 -26.59
C THR A 21 -0.47 33.94 -27.05
N ILE A 22 0.27 33.15 -26.29
CA ILE A 22 0.33 31.71 -26.45
C ILE A 22 -1.01 31.15 -25.93
N THR A 23 -1.97 31.04 -26.82
CA THR A 23 -3.07 30.09 -26.63
C THR A 23 -2.48 28.70 -26.87
N ASN A 24 -2.14 27.97 -25.81
CA ASN A 24 -1.90 26.54 -25.90
C ASN A 24 -3.20 25.87 -26.29
N VAL A 25 -3.47 25.78 -27.58
CA VAL A 25 -4.38 24.76 -28.10
C VAL A 25 -3.59 23.46 -28.04
N LEU A 26 -3.82 22.64 -27.02
CA LEU A 26 -3.43 21.25 -27.02
C LEU A 26 -4.14 20.62 -28.22
N ALA A 27 -3.41 20.32 -29.28
CA ALA A 27 -3.86 19.35 -30.26
C ALA A 27 -3.93 18.01 -29.50
N ILE A 28 -5.11 17.63 -29.06
CA ILE A 28 -5.38 16.26 -28.64
C ILE A 28 -5.12 15.45 -29.89
N ASP A 29 -4.14 14.54 -29.85
CA ASP A 29 -4.00 13.51 -30.87
C ASP A 29 -5.34 12.78 -30.92
N GLU A 30 -6.06 12.91 -32.03
CA GLU A 30 -7.38 12.29 -32.22
C GLU A 30 -7.32 10.76 -32.11
N ASN A 31 -6.11 10.18 -32.01
CA ASN A 31 -5.85 8.76 -31.80
C ASN A 31 -5.38 8.45 -30.36
N TYR A 32 -5.31 9.44 -29.46
CA TYR A 32 -4.94 9.18 -28.08
C TYR A 32 -6.17 8.71 -27.30
N GLU A 33 -6.34 7.39 -27.24
CA GLU A 33 -7.22 6.78 -26.23
C GLU A 33 -6.44 6.68 -24.92
N PRO A 34 -6.81 7.45 -23.87
CA PRO A 34 -6.19 7.31 -22.57
C PRO A 34 -6.37 5.88 -22.10
N THR A 35 -5.26 5.25 -21.68
CA THR A 35 -5.28 3.86 -21.23
C THR A 35 -5.85 3.81 -19.83
N VAL A 36 -7.12 3.53 -19.74
CA VAL A 36 -7.88 3.37 -18.51
C VAL A 36 -8.10 1.89 -18.22
N MET A 37 -8.34 1.56 -16.96
CA MET A 37 -8.75 0.20 -16.58
C MET A 37 -10.07 -0.17 -17.25
N PRO A 38 -10.36 -1.47 -17.45
CA PRO A 38 -11.70 -1.89 -17.83
C PRO A 38 -12.75 -1.32 -16.88
N SER A 39 -13.84 -0.77 -17.43
CA SER A 39 -14.92 -0.19 -16.63
C SER A 39 -15.62 -1.26 -15.81
N ARG A 40 -15.94 -0.94 -14.55
CA ARG A 40 -16.67 -1.84 -13.65
C ARG A 40 -17.60 -1.08 -12.73
N GLU A 41 -18.57 -1.78 -12.17
CA GLU A 41 -19.48 -1.24 -11.17
C GLU A 41 -18.84 -1.21 -9.79
N TYR A 42 -19.28 -0.28 -8.93
CA TYR A 42 -18.91 -0.20 -7.53
C TYR A 42 -19.54 -1.33 -6.71
N GLU A 43 -18.82 -1.89 -5.78
CA GLU A 43 -19.40 -2.51 -4.60
C GLU A 43 -19.58 -1.43 -3.52
N HIS A 44 -20.81 -1.20 -3.09
CA HIS A 44 -21.06 -0.29 -1.98
C HIS A 44 -20.58 -0.92 -0.67
N ILE A 45 -19.67 -0.24 0.02
CA ILE A 45 -19.17 -0.64 1.33
C ILE A 45 -19.55 0.45 2.32
N ASP A 46 -20.37 0.11 3.32
CA ASP A 46 -20.75 1.03 4.38
C ASP A 46 -19.52 1.50 5.15
N THR A 47 -19.18 2.77 4.97
CA THR A 47 -18.18 3.44 5.80
C THR A 47 -18.90 4.47 6.66
N PRO A 48 -18.71 4.44 8.00
CA PRO A 48 -19.42 5.38 8.84
C PRO A 48 -18.92 6.79 8.58
N ILE A 49 -19.85 7.70 8.30
CA ILE A 49 -19.57 9.13 8.44
C ILE A 49 -19.33 9.34 9.93
N THR A 50 -18.07 9.54 10.31
CA THR A 50 -17.76 9.91 11.68
C THR A 50 -18.30 11.30 11.93
N ASN A 51 -19.57 11.37 12.40
CA ASN A 51 -20.07 12.57 13.04
C ASN A 51 -19.15 12.85 14.22
N SER A 52 -18.43 13.94 14.18
CA SER A 52 -17.39 14.38 15.12
C SER A 52 -17.90 14.68 16.55
N ASN A 53 -18.98 14.03 16.99
CA ASN A 53 -19.58 14.23 18.30
C ASN A 53 -19.02 13.34 19.40
N THR A 54 -18.06 12.46 19.12
CA THR A 54 -17.41 11.64 20.16
C THR A 54 -15.89 11.73 20.05
N ARG A 55 -15.37 12.82 20.35
CA ARG A 55 -14.12 13.38 20.85
C ARG A 55 -13.94 14.73 20.18
N SER A 56 -14.09 15.78 20.96
CA SER A 56 -13.73 17.14 20.56
C SER A 56 -12.20 17.28 20.38
N ARG A 57 -11.65 16.70 19.29
CA ARG A 57 -10.62 17.42 18.59
C ARG A 57 -11.38 18.55 17.90
N ALA A 58 -11.07 19.79 18.31
CA ALA A 58 -11.55 20.98 17.68
C ALA A 58 -11.60 20.69 16.16
N ARG A 59 -12.75 20.99 15.51
CA ARG A 59 -12.80 21.12 14.05
C ARG A 59 -11.57 21.92 13.70
N SER A 60 -10.55 21.29 13.16
CA SER A 60 -9.47 22.04 12.52
C SER A 60 -10.19 22.80 11.43
N ASN A 61 -10.22 24.14 11.53
CA ASN A 61 -10.69 24.99 10.45
C ASN A 61 -9.69 24.78 9.32
N LEU A 62 -9.90 23.70 8.52
CA LEU A 62 -9.12 23.49 7.33
C LEU A 62 -9.30 24.72 6.43
N GLN A 63 -8.23 25.19 5.86
CA GLN A 63 -8.26 26.33 4.97
C GLN A 63 -9.18 26.04 3.79
N ALA A 64 -9.84 27.08 3.25
CA ALA A 64 -10.68 26.93 2.06
C ALA A 64 -9.91 26.42 0.84
N LYS A 65 -8.58 26.53 0.85
CA LYS A 65 -7.68 26.00 -0.19
C LYS A 65 -6.44 25.37 0.44
N TYR A 66 -6.04 24.22 -0.07
CA TYR A 66 -4.83 23.52 0.33
C TYR A 66 -4.23 22.77 -0.86
N SER A 67 -2.91 22.72 -0.94
CA SER A 67 -2.18 21.98 -1.96
C SER A 67 -0.95 21.33 -1.33
N SER A 68 -0.88 20.01 -1.35
CA SER A 68 0.32 19.26 -0.97
C SER A 68 1.48 19.48 -1.96
N VAL A 69 1.16 19.87 -3.21
CA VAL A 69 2.17 20.25 -4.21
C VAL A 69 2.90 21.50 -3.76
N ASP A 70 2.15 22.56 -3.39
CA ASP A 70 2.72 23.84 -2.94
C ASP A 70 3.50 23.69 -1.63
N ASN A 71 3.11 22.73 -0.80
CA ASN A 71 3.80 22.39 0.45
C ASN A 71 5.01 21.47 0.26
N GLY A 72 5.30 21.01 -0.95
CA GLY A 72 6.48 20.20 -1.27
C GLY A 72 6.37 18.73 -0.80
N PHE A 73 5.15 18.21 -0.64
CA PHE A 73 4.90 16.83 -0.24
C PHE A 73 4.61 15.90 -1.41
N VAL A 74 4.64 16.39 -2.65
CA VAL A 74 4.29 15.62 -3.85
C VAL A 74 5.50 15.56 -4.79
N THR A 75 5.78 14.37 -5.29
CA THR A 75 6.82 14.10 -6.31
C THR A 75 6.36 14.52 -7.70
N GLY A 76 7.28 14.49 -8.67
CA GLY A 76 6.97 14.80 -10.08
C GLY A 76 5.87 13.89 -10.65
N VAL A 77 5.19 14.39 -11.69
CA VAL A 77 4.18 13.61 -12.41
C VAL A 77 4.85 12.62 -13.35
N LYS A 78 4.50 11.35 -13.22
CA LYS A 78 4.98 10.24 -14.06
C LYS A 78 4.01 9.96 -15.22
N ASN A 79 4.41 9.09 -16.15
CA ASN A 79 3.60 8.71 -17.32
C ASN A 79 3.51 7.20 -17.47
N GLN A 80 2.31 6.64 -17.26
CA GLN A 80 2.02 5.21 -17.42
C GLN A 80 2.06 4.72 -18.89
N GLY A 81 2.15 5.64 -19.85
CA GLY A 81 2.11 5.30 -21.28
C GLY A 81 0.82 4.58 -21.65
N SER A 82 0.95 3.48 -22.41
CA SER A 82 -0.17 2.66 -22.87
C SER A 82 -0.54 1.51 -21.91
N ASN A 83 0.01 1.46 -20.70
CA ASN A 83 -0.26 0.43 -19.72
C ASN A 83 -1.56 0.69 -18.94
N GLY A 84 -2.24 -0.36 -18.49
CA GLY A 84 -3.45 -0.30 -17.67
C GLY A 84 -3.18 -0.21 -16.16
N ASN A 85 -2.00 0.25 -15.75
CA ASN A 85 -1.51 0.22 -14.37
C ASN A 85 -1.60 1.57 -13.64
N CYS A 86 -2.56 2.43 -14.01
CA CYS A 86 -2.82 3.71 -13.33
C CYS A 86 -2.93 3.57 -11.80
N TRP A 87 -3.46 2.44 -11.33
CA TRP A 87 -3.57 2.10 -9.91
C TRP A 87 -2.20 2.01 -9.21
N ALA A 88 -1.16 1.51 -9.88
CA ALA A 88 0.19 1.45 -9.33
C ALA A 88 0.80 2.84 -9.21
N TYR A 89 0.60 3.70 -10.25
CA TYR A 89 1.03 5.11 -10.22
C TYR A 89 0.34 5.91 -9.11
N ALA A 90 -0.97 5.71 -8.94
CA ALA A 90 -1.72 6.35 -7.87
C ALA A 90 -1.23 5.88 -6.48
N ALA A 91 -1.01 4.58 -6.30
CA ALA A 91 -0.51 3.99 -5.06
C ALA A 91 0.90 4.49 -4.70
N CYS A 92 1.84 4.47 -5.66
CA CYS A 92 3.20 4.99 -5.46
C CYS A 92 3.16 6.49 -5.15
N SER A 93 2.36 7.29 -5.87
CA SER A 93 2.21 8.72 -5.60
C SER A 93 1.71 9.02 -4.20
N VAL A 94 0.73 8.25 -3.70
CA VAL A 94 0.19 8.40 -2.34
C VAL A 94 1.23 8.00 -1.30
N ALA A 95 1.94 6.90 -1.52
CA ALA A 95 3.00 6.45 -0.63
C ALA A 95 4.14 7.48 -0.56
N GLU A 96 4.61 7.99 -1.70
CA GLU A 96 5.63 9.02 -1.77
C GLU A 96 5.23 10.28 -0.98
N SER A 97 3.98 10.74 -1.17
CA SER A 97 3.45 11.90 -0.44
C SER A 97 3.42 11.66 1.07
N TYR A 98 2.96 10.50 1.51
CA TYR A 98 2.96 10.11 2.92
C TYR A 98 4.37 10.10 3.50
N LEU A 99 5.31 9.44 2.81
CA LEU A 99 6.69 9.29 3.28
C LEU A 99 7.42 10.63 3.39
N ILE A 100 7.23 11.53 2.42
CA ILE A 100 7.80 12.88 2.46
C ILE A 100 7.19 13.66 3.64
N LYS A 101 5.89 13.67 3.75
CA LYS A 101 5.17 14.44 4.78
C LYS A 101 5.54 14.01 6.20
N HIS A 102 5.74 12.70 6.41
CA HIS A 102 6.14 12.15 7.70
C HIS A 102 7.66 12.10 7.93
N GLY A 103 8.46 12.69 7.04
CA GLY A 103 9.93 12.77 7.17
C GLY A 103 10.64 11.42 7.05
N MET A 104 10.00 10.42 6.45
CA MET A 104 10.57 9.09 6.24
C MET A 104 11.42 9.02 4.98
N ALA A 105 11.15 9.90 4.00
CA ALA A 105 11.89 10.02 2.75
C ALA A 105 12.09 11.48 2.36
N SER A 106 13.04 11.72 1.46
CA SER A 106 13.24 13.03 0.83
C SER A 106 12.22 13.24 -0.32
N LYS A 107 12.06 14.48 -0.76
CA LYS A 107 11.22 14.82 -1.92
C LYS A 107 11.66 14.21 -3.25
N ASN A 108 12.85 13.61 -3.29
CA ASN A 108 13.39 12.92 -4.47
C ASN A 108 13.14 11.40 -4.42
N ILE A 109 12.30 10.94 -3.50
CA ILE A 109 11.87 9.53 -3.48
C ILE A 109 11.19 9.19 -4.81
N ASP A 110 11.46 7.99 -5.28
CA ASP A 110 10.93 7.44 -6.52
C ASP A 110 10.65 5.95 -6.32
N LEU A 111 9.36 5.61 -6.19
CA LEU A 111 8.90 4.24 -5.96
C LEU A 111 8.55 3.58 -7.29
N SER A 112 8.77 2.26 -7.37
CA SER A 112 8.62 1.49 -8.61
C SER A 112 7.18 1.03 -8.83
N GLU A 113 6.54 1.61 -9.83
CA GLU A 113 5.27 1.12 -10.37
C GLU A 113 5.44 -0.23 -11.09
N ALA A 114 6.59 -0.44 -11.72
CA ALA A 114 6.90 -1.71 -12.39
C ALA A 114 6.95 -2.89 -11.42
N HIS A 115 7.64 -2.73 -10.29
CA HIS A 115 7.69 -3.75 -9.24
C HIS A 115 6.29 -4.09 -8.71
N LEU A 116 5.52 -3.07 -8.33
CA LEU A 116 4.17 -3.24 -7.81
C LEU A 116 3.25 -3.91 -8.84
N THR A 117 3.28 -3.45 -10.10
CA THR A 117 2.48 -4.01 -11.20
C THR A 117 2.83 -5.47 -11.47
N TYR A 118 4.13 -5.79 -11.51
CA TYR A 118 4.58 -7.15 -11.81
C TYR A 118 4.15 -8.14 -10.73
N TYR A 119 4.48 -7.86 -9.47
CA TYR A 119 4.23 -8.80 -8.37
C TYR A 119 2.77 -8.85 -7.90
N MET A 120 1.94 -7.88 -8.28
CA MET A 120 0.48 -8.00 -8.15
C MET A 120 -0.05 -9.26 -8.84
N TYR A 121 0.54 -9.62 -9.99
CA TYR A 121 0.04 -10.68 -10.86
C TYR A 121 1.00 -11.86 -11.06
N ASN A 122 2.23 -11.75 -10.57
CA ASN A 122 3.27 -12.76 -10.71
C ASN A 122 3.86 -13.10 -9.33
N ASN A 123 2.97 -13.47 -8.41
CA ASN A 123 3.38 -13.86 -7.07
C ASN A 123 4.31 -15.08 -7.11
N THR A 124 5.37 -15.05 -6.31
CA THR A 124 6.42 -16.06 -6.21
C THR A 124 6.38 -16.82 -4.88
N GLY A 125 5.33 -16.63 -4.06
CA GLY A 125 5.23 -17.10 -2.68
C GLY A 125 5.95 -16.18 -1.69
N ASP A 126 5.74 -16.41 -0.38
CA ASP A 126 6.34 -15.59 0.68
C ASP A 126 7.69 -16.15 1.17
N PRO A 127 8.52 -15.33 1.88
CA PRO A 127 9.83 -15.75 2.37
C PRO A 127 9.83 -16.88 3.39
N TYR A 128 8.67 -17.23 3.93
CA TYR A 128 8.47 -18.31 4.91
C TYR A 128 7.80 -19.55 4.31
N SER A 129 7.52 -19.52 2.98
CA SER A 129 6.91 -20.61 2.21
C SER A 129 5.49 -20.98 2.64
N ASN A 130 4.75 -20.02 3.19
CA ASN A 130 3.34 -20.27 3.55
C ASN A 130 2.42 -20.17 2.32
N THR A 131 2.81 -19.40 1.30
CA THR A 131 1.99 -19.10 0.11
C THR A 131 2.62 -19.62 -1.20
N ASP A 132 3.53 -20.59 -1.12
CA ASP A 132 4.30 -21.08 -2.29
C ASP A 132 3.43 -21.71 -3.40
N GLY A 133 2.26 -22.21 -3.06
CA GLY A 133 1.29 -22.82 -3.99
C GLY A 133 0.34 -21.83 -4.66
N ASP A 134 0.23 -20.62 -4.11
CA ASP A 134 -0.71 -19.61 -4.58
C ASP A 134 -0.35 -19.06 -5.94
N ARG A 135 -1.37 -18.79 -6.76
CA ARG A 135 -1.21 -18.28 -8.12
C ARG A 135 -2.23 -17.20 -8.43
N THR A 136 -1.76 -16.17 -9.11
CA THR A 136 -2.60 -15.18 -9.77
C THR A 136 -2.38 -15.30 -11.28
N ILE A 137 -3.43 -15.62 -12.04
CA ILE A 137 -3.35 -15.91 -13.46
C ILE A 137 -4.05 -14.81 -14.23
N VAL A 138 -3.30 -14.07 -15.04
CA VAL A 138 -3.84 -13.07 -15.95
C VAL A 138 -4.24 -13.72 -17.26
N THR A 139 -5.51 -13.57 -17.64
CA THR A 139 -6.08 -14.12 -18.89
C THR A 139 -6.21 -13.06 -19.99
N SER A 140 -5.98 -11.79 -19.65
CA SER A 140 -6.03 -10.68 -20.61
C SER A 140 -4.96 -10.82 -21.71
N PRO A 141 -5.33 -10.60 -22.98
CA PRO A 141 -4.36 -10.57 -24.07
C PRO A 141 -3.35 -9.40 -23.97
N LYS A 142 -3.65 -8.39 -23.13
CA LYS A 142 -2.75 -7.27 -22.84
C LYS A 142 -1.68 -7.62 -21.78
N GLY A 143 -1.74 -8.84 -21.20
CA GLY A 143 -0.83 -9.26 -20.13
C GLY A 143 -1.04 -8.48 -18.82
N TYR A 144 -0.18 -8.71 -17.85
CA TYR A 144 -0.28 -8.14 -16.51
C TYR A 144 -0.16 -6.60 -16.47
N ALA A 145 0.61 -5.99 -17.38
CA ALA A 145 0.76 -4.54 -17.44
C ALA A 145 -0.49 -3.82 -18.01
N GLY A 146 -1.32 -4.54 -18.76
CA GLY A 146 -2.53 -4.01 -19.37
C GLY A 146 -3.81 -4.28 -18.59
N VAL A 147 -3.72 -4.97 -17.44
CA VAL A 147 -4.87 -5.28 -16.57
C VAL A 147 -4.99 -4.23 -15.48
N GLY A 148 -6.20 -3.71 -15.28
CA GLY A 148 -6.50 -2.88 -14.11
C GLY A 148 -6.53 -3.70 -12.82
N ALA A 149 -6.47 -3.03 -11.67
CA ALA A 149 -6.64 -3.68 -10.37
C ALA A 149 -7.85 -3.15 -9.61
N ASP A 150 -8.42 -4.00 -8.76
CA ASP A 150 -9.35 -3.55 -7.73
C ASP A 150 -8.60 -2.70 -6.69
N PRO A 151 -9.11 -1.55 -6.24
CA PRO A 151 -8.47 -0.77 -5.19
C PRO A 151 -8.20 -1.55 -3.90
N ARG A 152 -9.04 -2.53 -3.59
CA ARG A 152 -8.84 -3.44 -2.44
C ARG A 152 -7.65 -4.39 -2.66
N ALA A 153 -7.43 -4.85 -3.92
CA ALA A 153 -6.25 -5.64 -4.26
C ALA A 153 -4.97 -4.80 -4.12
N VAL A 154 -5.04 -3.50 -4.40
CA VAL A 154 -3.90 -2.58 -4.22
C VAL A 154 -3.49 -2.51 -2.74
N GLU A 155 -4.43 -2.28 -1.81
CA GLU A 155 -4.10 -2.26 -0.37
C GLU A 155 -3.54 -3.59 0.12
N LEU A 156 -4.05 -4.71 -0.41
CA LEU A 156 -3.56 -6.05 -0.08
C LEU A 156 -2.11 -6.24 -0.55
N ALA A 157 -1.78 -5.90 -1.79
CA ALA A 157 -0.41 -5.97 -2.31
C ALA A 157 0.56 -5.10 -1.50
N LEU A 158 0.18 -3.86 -1.21
CA LEU A 158 0.97 -2.94 -0.41
C LEU A 158 1.25 -3.45 1.01
N SER A 159 0.33 -4.23 1.59
CA SER A 159 0.49 -4.84 2.92
C SER A 159 1.14 -6.23 2.88
N THR A 160 1.24 -6.85 1.71
CA THR A 160 1.80 -8.20 1.52
C THR A 160 3.29 -8.16 1.23
N PHE A 161 3.72 -7.39 0.24
CA PHE A 161 5.13 -7.28 -0.13
C PHE A 161 5.67 -5.83 -0.13
N GLY A 162 4.81 -4.83 -0.11
CA GLY A 162 5.21 -3.42 0.00
C GLY A 162 5.72 -2.80 -1.29
N LEU A 163 6.55 -1.76 -1.16
CA LEU A 163 7.02 -0.91 -2.26
C LEU A 163 8.54 -0.89 -2.36
N ALA A 164 9.06 -1.14 -3.56
CA ALA A 164 10.46 -1.02 -3.93
C ALA A 164 10.78 0.37 -4.50
N GLU A 165 12.07 0.72 -4.56
CA GLU A 165 12.53 1.93 -5.23
C GLU A 165 12.69 1.71 -6.74
N GLU A 166 12.37 2.73 -7.54
CA GLU A 166 12.47 2.75 -9.01
C GLU A 166 13.89 2.40 -9.49
N SER A 167 14.92 2.81 -8.74
CA SER A 167 16.32 2.52 -9.06
C SER A 167 16.65 1.02 -9.15
N GLY A 168 15.89 0.17 -8.44
CA GLY A 168 16.04 -1.29 -8.49
C GLY A 168 15.17 -1.95 -9.55
N TYR A 169 14.03 -1.36 -9.85
CA TYR A 169 13.01 -1.94 -10.74
C TYR A 169 12.40 -0.84 -11.63
N PRO A 170 13.16 -0.30 -12.60
CA PRO A 170 12.70 0.81 -13.42
C PRO A 170 11.53 0.43 -14.32
N GLU A 171 10.65 1.40 -14.61
CA GLU A 171 9.45 1.23 -15.46
C GLU A 171 9.75 0.58 -16.82
N SER A 172 10.95 0.81 -17.37
CA SER A 172 11.38 0.18 -18.61
C SER A 172 11.40 -1.35 -18.57
N LEU A 173 11.50 -1.96 -17.39
CA LEU A 173 11.45 -3.42 -17.23
C LEU A 173 10.05 -3.97 -17.51
N LEU A 174 9.00 -3.22 -17.24
CA LEU A 174 7.62 -3.65 -17.43
C LEU A 174 7.34 -4.02 -18.89
N ASN A 175 7.89 -3.24 -19.84
CA ASN A 175 7.71 -3.44 -21.28
C ASN A 175 8.75 -4.38 -21.90
N ASN A 176 9.83 -4.71 -21.18
CA ASN A 176 10.94 -5.54 -21.65
C ASN A 176 10.92 -6.98 -21.09
N GLY A 177 9.78 -7.45 -20.58
CA GLY A 177 9.62 -8.78 -20.04
C GLY A 177 10.28 -8.93 -18.67
N MET A 178 9.79 -8.18 -17.69
CA MET A 178 10.21 -8.30 -16.30
C MET A 178 10.07 -9.75 -15.84
N SER A 179 11.11 -10.25 -15.21
CA SER A 179 11.12 -11.53 -14.48
C SER A 179 11.73 -11.30 -13.11
N GLY A 180 11.27 -12.03 -12.12
CA GLY A 180 11.74 -11.83 -10.76
C GLY A 180 11.62 -13.07 -9.90
N THR A 181 12.36 -13.05 -8.81
CA THR A 181 12.37 -14.11 -7.80
C THR A 181 11.58 -13.69 -6.57
N LYS A 182 11.36 -14.63 -5.64
CA LYS A 182 10.82 -14.35 -4.32
C LYS A 182 11.65 -13.29 -3.57
N ALA A 183 12.98 -13.32 -3.72
CA ALA A 183 13.85 -12.32 -3.12
C ALA A 183 13.60 -10.92 -3.70
N ASP A 184 13.35 -10.82 -5.00
CA ASP A 184 13.04 -9.54 -5.66
C ASP A 184 11.68 -9.01 -5.22
N GLN A 185 10.65 -9.87 -5.13
CA GLN A 185 9.30 -9.49 -4.68
C GLN A 185 9.33 -8.82 -3.31
N TYR A 186 10.15 -9.31 -2.39
CA TYR A 186 10.25 -8.81 -1.01
C TYR A 186 11.45 -7.88 -0.78
N ASN A 187 12.17 -7.47 -1.84
CA ASN A 187 13.20 -6.44 -1.76
C ASN A 187 12.58 -5.04 -1.79
N THR A 188 11.78 -4.75 -0.80
CA THR A 188 11.00 -3.51 -0.69
C THR A 188 11.48 -2.65 0.47
N LYS A 189 11.25 -1.35 0.39
CA LYS A 189 11.70 -0.36 1.37
C LYS A 189 10.61 0.12 2.31
N TYR A 190 9.37 0.00 1.87
CA TYR A 190 8.21 0.51 2.61
C TYR A 190 7.06 -0.49 2.56
N LEU A 191 6.34 -0.61 3.67
CA LEU A 191 5.21 -1.51 3.84
C LEU A 191 4.00 -0.71 4.30
N LEU A 192 2.83 -1.02 3.74
CA LEU A 192 1.56 -0.51 4.24
C LEU A 192 1.26 -1.10 5.62
N THR A 193 0.99 -0.23 6.58
CA THR A 193 0.56 -0.63 7.93
C THR A 193 -0.95 -0.51 8.10
N ASN A 194 -1.50 0.64 7.77
CA ASN A 194 -2.94 0.86 7.81
C ASN A 194 -3.47 1.32 6.46
N SER A 195 -4.66 0.85 6.13
CA SER A 195 -5.48 1.46 5.10
C SER A 195 -6.83 1.84 5.69
N LYS A 196 -7.36 2.95 5.25
CA LYS A 196 -8.69 3.42 5.65
C LYS A 196 -9.49 3.74 4.40
N LEU A 197 -10.48 2.92 4.10
CA LEU A 197 -11.50 3.29 3.13
C LEU A 197 -12.34 4.44 3.70
N ILE A 198 -12.23 5.62 3.12
CA ILE A 198 -13.01 6.80 3.51
C ILE A 198 -14.40 6.70 2.91
N CYS A 199 -14.49 6.38 1.63
CA CYS A 199 -15.74 6.09 0.95
C CYS A 199 -15.51 5.14 -0.23
N SER A 200 -16.48 4.27 -0.49
CA SER A 200 -16.49 3.41 -1.69
C SER A 200 -17.12 4.11 -2.90
N ASP A 201 -18.02 5.08 -2.65
CA ASP A 201 -18.70 5.88 -3.65
C ASP A 201 -18.96 7.30 -3.12
N ASN A 202 -19.38 8.21 -3.98
CA ASN A 202 -19.67 9.60 -3.62
C ASN A 202 -21.16 9.84 -3.33
N THR A 203 -21.86 8.88 -2.75
CA THR A 203 -23.29 9.01 -2.42
C THR A 203 -23.55 9.83 -1.15
N GLN A 204 -22.54 9.99 -0.30
CA GLN A 204 -22.58 10.75 0.95
C GLN A 204 -21.50 11.84 0.97
N ASN A 205 -21.66 12.80 1.86
CA ASN A 205 -20.70 13.90 1.96
C ASN A 205 -19.47 13.51 2.80
N TYR A 206 -18.42 13.03 2.15
CA TYR A 206 -17.13 12.70 2.79
C TYR A 206 -16.07 13.81 2.64
N LYS A 207 -16.42 15.00 2.15
CA LYS A 207 -15.46 16.09 1.84
C LYS A 207 -14.51 16.40 3.01
N ASP A 208 -15.05 16.55 4.21
CA ASP A 208 -14.21 16.90 5.38
C ASP A 208 -13.26 15.76 5.76
N GLN A 209 -13.67 14.51 5.60
CA GLN A 209 -12.82 13.36 5.89
C GLN A 209 -11.70 13.21 4.85
N ILE A 210 -12.01 13.44 3.57
CA ILE A 210 -11.01 13.42 2.48
C ILE A 210 -10.01 14.57 2.68
N LYS A 211 -10.48 15.79 2.96
CA LYS A 211 -9.62 16.95 3.26
C LYS A 211 -8.71 16.68 4.44
N GLN A 212 -9.26 16.13 5.52
CA GLN A 212 -8.46 15.79 6.71
C GLN A 212 -7.39 14.76 6.38
N ALA A 213 -7.72 13.71 5.63
CA ALA A 213 -6.76 12.68 5.21
C ALA A 213 -5.64 13.25 4.33
N ILE A 214 -5.96 14.15 3.39
CA ILE A 214 -4.95 14.84 2.57
C ILE A 214 -4.08 15.73 3.46
N PHE A 215 -4.69 16.47 4.39
CA PHE A 215 -3.98 17.33 5.32
C PHE A 215 -3.05 16.52 6.24
N ASP A 216 -3.45 15.36 6.70
CA ASP A 216 -2.67 14.52 7.60
C ASP A 216 -1.57 13.74 6.85
N ASN A 217 -1.89 13.16 5.67
CA ASN A 217 -1.04 12.18 4.98
C ASN A 217 -0.43 12.67 3.65
N GLY A 218 -0.75 13.90 3.23
CA GLY A 218 -0.22 14.50 1.99
C GLY A 218 -1.11 14.24 0.78
N SER A 219 -1.67 13.05 0.64
CA SER A 219 -2.59 12.71 -0.45
C SER A 219 -3.45 11.50 -0.10
N VAL A 220 -4.46 11.23 -0.91
CA VAL A 220 -5.28 10.03 -0.84
C VAL A 220 -5.40 9.37 -2.20
N PHE A 221 -5.48 8.03 -2.21
CA PHE A 221 -5.79 7.23 -3.40
C PHE A 221 -7.29 7.36 -3.70
N ALA A 222 -7.65 7.46 -4.97
CA ALA A 222 -9.04 7.47 -5.38
C ALA A 222 -9.22 6.87 -6.78
N THR A 223 -10.46 6.53 -7.11
CA THR A 223 -10.84 6.09 -8.45
C THR A 223 -12.02 6.90 -8.95
N TYR A 224 -12.16 6.99 -10.27
CA TYR A 224 -13.32 7.62 -10.92
C TYR A 224 -13.54 7.03 -12.32
N TYR A 225 -14.62 7.43 -12.97
CA TYR A 225 -14.88 7.11 -14.36
C TYR A 225 -14.35 8.22 -15.25
N ASP A 226 -13.20 7.99 -15.87
CA ASP A 226 -12.65 8.91 -16.85
C ASP A 226 -13.38 8.78 -18.19
N GLN A 227 -13.76 9.93 -18.73
CA GLN A 227 -14.33 10.06 -20.06
C GLN A 227 -13.95 11.42 -20.64
N GLY A 228 -13.09 11.42 -21.65
CA GLY A 228 -12.37 12.59 -22.15
C GLY A 228 -13.21 13.80 -22.54
N ASN A 229 -14.49 13.62 -22.95
CA ASN A 229 -15.39 14.71 -23.33
C ASN A 229 -15.90 15.59 -22.17
N TYR A 230 -15.64 15.22 -20.90
CA TYR A 230 -16.05 15.99 -19.73
C TYR A 230 -14.97 16.93 -19.19
N TYR A 231 -13.77 16.98 -19.82
CA TYR A 231 -12.77 17.98 -19.49
C TYR A 231 -13.16 19.36 -19.98
N GLY A 232 -13.07 20.35 -19.10
CA GLY A 232 -13.46 21.74 -19.33
C GLY A 232 -12.30 22.73 -19.23
N ASN A 233 -12.63 23.99 -19.03
CA ASN A 233 -11.66 25.07 -18.83
C ASN A 233 -10.78 24.81 -17.60
N LYS A 234 -9.56 25.37 -17.58
CA LYS A 234 -8.58 25.19 -16.49
C LYS A 234 -8.34 23.73 -16.15
N ASN A 235 -8.42 22.84 -17.15
CA ASN A 235 -8.23 21.41 -16.94
C ASN A 235 -9.17 20.89 -15.83
N SER A 236 -10.43 21.23 -15.88
CA SER A 236 -11.44 20.81 -14.91
C SER A 236 -12.23 19.60 -15.43
N TYR A 237 -12.66 18.73 -14.54
CA TYR A 237 -13.42 17.53 -14.88
C TYR A 237 -14.68 17.43 -14.02
N TYR A 238 -15.82 17.24 -14.67
CA TYR A 238 -17.08 16.91 -14.04
C TYR A 238 -17.99 16.16 -15.02
N ASN A 239 -18.40 14.96 -14.65
CA ASN A 239 -19.35 14.14 -15.38
C ASN A 239 -20.71 14.19 -14.65
N PRO A 240 -21.75 14.83 -15.23
CA PRO A 240 -23.07 14.89 -14.62
C PRO A 240 -23.85 13.58 -14.75
N ASP A 241 -23.42 12.67 -15.63
CA ASP A 241 -24.04 11.38 -15.80
C ASP A 241 -23.67 10.49 -14.62
N LYS A 242 -24.57 10.36 -13.67
CA LYS A 242 -24.38 9.50 -12.50
C LYS A 242 -24.14 8.06 -12.94
N LYS A 243 -22.88 7.63 -12.89
CA LYS A 243 -22.48 6.26 -13.23
C LYS A 243 -21.77 5.64 -12.03
N ASN A 244 -22.27 4.51 -11.58
CA ASN A 244 -21.63 3.68 -10.55
C ASN A 244 -20.55 2.79 -11.18
N ILE A 245 -19.71 3.39 -12.04
CA ILE A 245 -18.59 2.69 -12.70
C ILE A 245 -17.31 3.47 -12.53
N LEU A 246 -16.20 2.79 -12.62
CA LEU A 246 -14.87 3.39 -12.58
C LEU A 246 -13.97 2.71 -13.61
N ASN A 247 -12.97 3.45 -14.07
CA ASN A 247 -11.96 2.94 -15.01
C ASN A 247 -10.57 3.56 -14.81
N HIS A 248 -10.41 4.52 -13.91
CA HIS A 248 -9.13 5.19 -13.69
C HIS A 248 -8.85 5.41 -12.21
N ALA A 249 -7.57 5.28 -11.82
CA ALA A 249 -7.09 5.55 -10.47
C ALA A 249 -6.17 6.77 -10.47
N ILE A 250 -6.30 7.59 -9.43
CA ILE A 250 -5.66 8.89 -9.28
C ILE A 250 -5.21 9.14 -7.85
N SER A 251 -4.46 10.21 -7.66
CA SER A 251 -4.07 10.72 -6.35
C SER A 251 -4.69 12.10 -6.13
N ILE A 252 -5.49 12.27 -5.06
CA ILE A 252 -6.01 13.60 -4.68
C ILE A 252 -4.96 14.27 -3.76
N VAL A 253 -4.44 15.42 -4.20
CA VAL A 253 -3.32 16.10 -3.55
C VAL A 253 -3.67 17.48 -2.96
N GLY A 254 -4.94 17.88 -3.05
CA GLY A 254 -5.38 19.17 -2.53
C GLY A 254 -6.83 19.49 -2.86
N TRP A 255 -7.23 20.70 -2.54
CA TRP A 255 -8.60 21.20 -2.79
C TRP A 255 -8.63 22.73 -2.87
N ASP A 256 -9.69 23.27 -3.49
CA ASP A 256 -10.06 24.68 -3.46
C ASP A 256 -11.59 24.82 -3.38
N ASP A 257 -12.12 25.27 -2.22
CA ASP A 257 -13.56 25.44 -1.99
C ASP A 257 -14.19 26.53 -2.85
N ASN A 258 -13.34 27.45 -3.36
CA ASN A 258 -13.77 28.57 -4.20
C ASN A 258 -13.51 28.33 -5.68
N PHE A 259 -13.11 27.10 -6.09
CA PHE A 259 -12.92 26.81 -7.51
C PHE A 259 -14.23 27.03 -8.26
N ASP A 260 -14.22 27.96 -9.19
CA ASP A 260 -15.43 28.43 -9.86
C ASP A 260 -16.02 27.31 -10.75
N LYS A 261 -17.27 26.96 -10.48
CA LYS A 261 -18.03 25.96 -11.20
C LYS A 261 -18.20 26.25 -12.69
N THR A 262 -18.07 27.51 -13.11
CA THR A 262 -18.14 27.89 -14.53
C THR A 262 -16.94 27.42 -15.36
N ASN A 263 -15.89 26.89 -14.73
CA ASN A 263 -14.76 26.27 -15.43
C ASN A 263 -15.07 24.87 -15.96
N PHE A 264 -16.10 24.19 -15.45
CA PHE A 264 -16.48 22.86 -15.91
C PHE A 264 -17.33 22.92 -17.17
N ASN A 265 -17.15 21.96 -18.10
CA ASN A 265 -17.97 21.87 -19.31
C ASN A 265 -19.46 21.67 -19.00
N SER A 266 -19.76 20.74 -18.09
CA SER A 266 -21.06 20.63 -17.46
C SER A 266 -20.97 21.30 -16.11
N GLN A 267 -21.84 22.26 -15.83
CA GLN A 267 -21.71 23.08 -14.62
C GLN A 267 -22.29 22.34 -13.41
N PRO A 268 -21.47 22.08 -12.34
CA PRO A 268 -21.99 21.58 -11.08
C PRO A 268 -22.87 22.61 -10.36
N THR A 269 -23.57 22.20 -9.30
CA THR A 269 -24.47 23.09 -8.56
C THR A 269 -23.72 24.09 -7.70
N GLU A 270 -22.57 23.68 -7.12
CA GLU A 270 -21.76 24.49 -6.22
C GLU A 270 -20.32 24.66 -6.73
N ASN A 271 -19.62 25.68 -6.20
CA ASN A 271 -18.19 25.83 -6.36
C ASN A 271 -17.44 24.77 -5.56
N GLY A 272 -16.18 24.57 -5.92
CA GLY A 272 -15.25 23.71 -5.22
C GLY A 272 -14.79 22.51 -6.02
N ALA A 273 -13.51 22.21 -5.86
CA ALA A 273 -12.85 21.12 -6.58
C ALA A 273 -11.69 20.49 -5.80
N TRP A 274 -11.44 19.24 -6.12
CA TRP A 274 -10.24 18.51 -5.75
C TRP A 274 -9.11 18.80 -6.73
N LEU A 275 -7.87 18.98 -6.24
CA LEU A 275 -6.67 18.98 -7.06
C LEU A 275 -6.19 17.55 -7.23
N ILE A 276 -6.14 17.08 -8.48
CA ILE A 276 -5.81 15.72 -8.84
C ILE A 276 -4.41 15.67 -9.48
N LYS A 277 -3.56 14.77 -9.01
CA LYS A 277 -2.33 14.36 -9.70
C LYS A 277 -2.66 13.13 -10.55
N ASN A 278 -2.47 13.26 -11.87
CA ASN A 278 -2.67 12.20 -12.84
C ASN A 278 -1.36 11.46 -13.16
N SER A 279 -1.43 10.41 -13.96
CA SER A 279 -0.32 9.56 -14.39
C SER A 279 -0.12 9.54 -15.91
N TRP A 280 -0.44 10.65 -16.59
CA TRP A 280 -0.31 10.78 -18.06
C TRP A 280 0.79 11.75 -18.48
N GLY A 281 1.78 11.93 -17.58
CA GLY A 281 2.91 12.80 -17.80
C GLY A 281 2.60 14.29 -17.61
N PRO A 282 3.65 15.12 -17.55
CA PRO A 282 3.52 16.56 -17.32
C PRO A 282 2.93 17.32 -18.52
N GLY A 283 2.78 16.67 -19.66
CA GLY A 283 2.12 17.27 -20.83
C GLY A 283 0.59 17.27 -20.75
N PHE A 284 0.00 16.51 -19.83
CA PHE A 284 -1.44 16.50 -19.61
C PHE A 284 -1.86 17.62 -18.65
N GLY A 285 -3.01 18.22 -18.90
CA GLY A 285 -3.62 19.19 -17.98
C GLY A 285 -2.72 20.38 -17.64
N ASP A 286 -2.69 20.73 -16.37
CA ASP A 286 -1.75 21.74 -15.85
C ASP A 286 -0.53 21.02 -15.24
N SER A 287 0.49 20.76 -16.08
CA SER A 287 1.70 20.05 -15.68
C SER A 287 1.45 18.66 -15.09
N GLY A 288 0.42 17.96 -15.59
CA GLY A 288 -0.02 16.64 -15.13
C GLY A 288 -1.11 16.66 -14.07
N TYR A 289 -1.62 17.85 -13.72
CA TYR A 289 -2.69 18.03 -12.76
C TYR A 289 -3.99 18.50 -13.43
N PHE A 290 -5.11 18.22 -12.75
CA PHE A 290 -6.42 18.74 -13.14
C PHE A 290 -7.33 18.93 -11.91
N TRP A 291 -8.43 19.65 -12.09
CA TRP A 291 -9.42 19.93 -11.05
C TRP A 291 -10.67 19.08 -11.24
N MET A 292 -11.06 18.34 -10.23
CA MET A 292 -12.28 17.52 -10.25
C MET A 292 -13.35 18.14 -9.35
N SER A 293 -14.56 18.34 -9.85
CA SER A 293 -15.66 18.83 -9.02
C SER A 293 -15.87 17.97 -7.78
N TYR A 294 -16.23 18.59 -6.66
CA TYR A 294 -16.71 17.85 -5.48
C TYR A 294 -17.97 17.03 -5.76
N GLU A 295 -18.72 17.42 -6.79
CA GLU A 295 -19.94 16.75 -7.19
C GLU A 295 -19.72 15.63 -8.21
N GLU A 296 -18.45 15.27 -8.53
CA GLU A 296 -18.15 14.14 -9.40
C GLU A 296 -18.68 12.83 -8.82
N SER A 297 -19.77 12.34 -9.39
CA SER A 297 -20.51 11.21 -8.83
C SER A 297 -19.82 9.87 -8.98
N SER A 298 -18.88 9.77 -9.92
CA SER A 298 -18.08 8.55 -10.11
C SER A 298 -16.84 8.48 -9.21
N LEU A 299 -16.54 9.54 -8.44
CA LEU A 299 -15.44 9.49 -7.46
C LEU A 299 -15.74 8.43 -6.41
N GLY A 300 -14.84 7.46 -6.23
CA GLY A 300 -15.01 6.39 -5.27
C GLY A 300 -13.73 5.69 -4.86
N TYR A 301 -13.87 4.70 -3.99
CA TYR A 301 -12.76 3.98 -3.39
C TYR A 301 -11.63 4.92 -2.94
N VAL A 302 -12.02 5.94 -2.15
CA VAL A 302 -11.06 6.89 -1.60
C VAL A 302 -10.41 6.27 -0.37
N TYR A 303 -9.10 6.01 -0.47
CA TYR A 303 -8.30 5.42 0.60
C TYR A 303 -7.26 6.39 1.13
N SER A 304 -7.09 6.40 2.44
CA SER A 304 -5.91 6.89 3.13
C SER A 304 -5.02 5.71 3.49
N PHE A 305 -3.71 5.84 3.27
CA PHE A 305 -2.71 4.81 3.51
C PHE A 305 -1.64 5.32 4.47
N ASP A 306 -1.26 4.47 5.42
CA ASP A 306 -0.13 4.70 6.32
C ASP A 306 0.98 3.69 6.02
N PHE A 307 2.23 4.14 6.03
CA PHE A 307 3.39 3.31 5.68
C PHE A 307 4.43 3.31 6.80
N THR A 308 5.24 2.25 6.82
CA THR A 308 6.47 2.17 7.62
C THR A 308 7.63 1.73 6.76
N LYS A 309 8.86 1.95 7.25
CA LYS A 309 10.04 1.36 6.62
C LYS A 309 10.01 -0.16 6.78
N ASN A 310 10.35 -0.86 5.70
CA ASN A 310 10.40 -2.32 5.66
C ASN A 310 11.81 -2.88 5.97
N ASP A 311 12.66 -2.07 6.58
CA ASP A 311 13.99 -2.48 6.98
C ASP A 311 13.87 -3.54 8.08
N HIS A 312 14.27 -4.78 7.78
CA HIS A 312 14.33 -5.88 8.75
C HIS A 312 13.00 -6.47 9.22
N LEU A 313 11.87 -6.17 8.56
CA LEU A 313 10.60 -6.81 8.87
C LEU A 313 10.52 -8.22 8.28
N GLY A 314 9.88 -9.12 9.02
CA GLY A 314 9.37 -10.39 8.54
C GLY A 314 7.86 -10.37 8.58
N ILE A 315 7.20 -11.00 7.61
CA ILE A 315 5.74 -11.03 7.51
C ILE A 315 5.32 -12.49 7.37
N TYR A 316 4.67 -13.03 8.40
CA TYR A 316 3.99 -14.32 8.36
C TYR A 316 2.57 -14.09 7.88
N GLN A 317 2.16 -14.72 6.79
CA GLN A 317 0.88 -14.48 6.14
C GLN A 317 0.43 -15.67 5.30
N TYR A 318 -0.87 -15.71 4.99
CA TYR A 318 -1.50 -16.63 4.04
C TYR A 318 -2.13 -15.90 2.84
N ASP A 319 -1.82 -14.61 2.65
CA ASP A 319 -2.35 -13.79 1.54
C ASP A 319 -1.44 -13.91 0.29
N GLY A 320 -1.35 -15.09 -0.28
CA GLY A 320 -0.54 -15.29 -1.49
C GLY A 320 -1.18 -14.73 -2.75
N THR A 321 -2.50 -14.57 -2.76
CA THR A 321 -3.20 -13.85 -3.83
C THR A 321 -3.75 -12.51 -3.32
N GLN A 322 -3.89 -11.55 -4.20
CA GLN A 322 -4.52 -10.26 -3.87
C GLN A 322 -6.00 -10.26 -4.24
N ASN A 323 -6.70 -11.39 -4.02
CA ASN A 323 -8.12 -11.53 -4.31
C ASN A 323 -8.95 -10.54 -3.46
N PRO A 324 -9.60 -9.53 -4.08
CA PRO A 324 -10.29 -8.47 -3.34
C PRO A 324 -11.70 -8.83 -2.91
N LEU A 325 -12.23 -9.97 -3.37
CA LEU A 325 -13.67 -10.26 -3.30
C LEU A 325 -14.07 -11.01 -2.04
N CYS A 326 -13.12 -11.65 -1.36
CA CYS A 326 -13.45 -12.60 -0.31
C CYS A 326 -13.41 -11.98 1.08
N SER A 327 -14.38 -12.34 1.89
CA SER A 327 -14.44 -12.02 3.31
C SER A 327 -15.28 -13.05 4.06
N ALA A 328 -14.97 -13.25 5.34
CA ALA A 328 -15.73 -14.11 6.25
C ALA A 328 -16.42 -13.28 7.32
N SER A 329 -17.66 -13.66 7.67
CA SER A 329 -18.42 -13.08 8.77
C SER A 329 -18.27 -13.94 10.01
N ILE A 330 -17.65 -13.39 11.05
CA ILE A 330 -17.35 -14.07 12.31
C ILE A 330 -18.25 -13.49 13.41
N THR A 331 -19.10 -14.37 13.99
CA THR A 331 -20.01 -13.99 15.07
C THR A 331 -20.06 -15.13 16.08
N TYR A 332 -19.94 -14.81 17.36
CA TYR A 332 -20.01 -15.78 18.47
C TYR A 332 -18.92 -16.87 18.49
N THR A 333 -17.83 -16.67 17.78
CA THR A 333 -16.74 -17.65 17.73
C THR A 333 -15.38 -16.99 17.57
N ASN A 334 -14.32 -17.75 17.80
CA ASN A 334 -12.95 -17.32 17.66
C ASN A 334 -12.36 -17.84 16.34
N ILE A 335 -11.42 -17.08 15.80
CA ILE A 335 -10.60 -17.50 14.65
C ILE A 335 -9.13 -17.44 15.03
N ALA A 336 -8.31 -18.15 14.28
CA ALA A 336 -6.86 -18.11 14.43
C ALA A 336 -6.14 -18.42 13.12
N ASP A 337 -5.00 -17.77 12.92
CA ASP A 337 -3.99 -18.21 11.98
C ASP A 337 -2.75 -18.69 12.75
N VAL A 338 -2.22 -19.86 12.34
CA VAL A 338 -1.12 -20.53 13.03
C VAL A 338 0.06 -20.67 12.08
N TYR A 339 1.19 -20.10 12.44
CA TYR A 339 2.38 -20.03 11.60
C TYR A 339 3.53 -20.84 12.17
N LYS A 340 4.25 -21.54 11.30
CA LYS A 340 5.48 -22.24 11.66
C LYS A 340 6.63 -21.24 11.72
N VAL A 341 7.34 -21.22 12.84
CA VAL A 341 8.57 -20.43 12.97
C VAL A 341 9.71 -21.17 12.26
N THR A 342 10.25 -20.56 11.21
CA THR A 342 11.29 -21.19 10.38
C THR A 342 12.65 -20.50 10.47
N LYS A 343 12.76 -19.41 11.24
CA LYS A 343 13.98 -18.61 11.37
C LYS A 343 14.28 -18.33 12.84
N ASP A 344 15.55 -18.19 13.13
CA ASP A 344 16.03 -17.83 14.46
C ASP A 344 16.03 -16.31 14.67
N LYS A 345 15.96 -15.90 15.94
CA LYS A 345 16.11 -14.50 16.37
C LYS A 345 15.05 -13.55 15.79
N GLU A 346 13.84 -14.04 15.62
CA GLU A 346 12.69 -13.21 15.27
C GLU A 346 11.82 -12.93 16.50
N ASN A 347 11.34 -11.71 16.60
CA ASN A 347 10.35 -11.32 17.60
C ASN A 347 9.07 -10.83 16.90
N LEU A 348 7.94 -11.38 17.28
CA LEU A 348 6.65 -10.86 16.87
C LEU A 348 6.40 -9.53 17.60
N THR A 349 6.17 -8.48 16.84
CA THR A 349 6.02 -7.11 17.36
C THR A 349 4.65 -6.53 17.10
N ALA A 350 3.99 -6.98 16.03
CA ALA A 350 2.67 -6.51 15.67
C ALA A 350 1.85 -7.58 14.93
N VAL A 351 0.56 -7.33 14.81
CA VAL A 351 -0.37 -8.10 13.99
C VAL A 351 -1.05 -7.15 13.02
N SER A 352 -1.29 -7.58 11.79
CA SER A 352 -2.10 -6.84 10.83
C SER A 352 -3.37 -7.63 10.51
N ILE A 353 -4.51 -6.95 10.47
CA ILE A 353 -5.84 -7.58 10.28
C ILE A 353 -6.58 -6.82 9.19
N GLY A 354 -6.96 -7.51 8.12
CA GLY A 354 -7.82 -6.95 7.08
C GLY A 354 -9.30 -7.06 7.46
N SER A 355 -10.05 -5.96 7.48
CA SER A 355 -11.45 -5.95 7.92
C SER A 355 -12.35 -5.08 7.05
N LYS A 356 -13.58 -5.57 6.79
CA LYS A 356 -14.70 -4.76 6.27
C LYS A 356 -15.53 -4.12 7.40
N SER A 357 -15.29 -4.49 8.66
CA SER A 357 -15.97 -3.91 9.83
C SER A 357 -15.18 -2.73 10.40
N ILE A 358 -15.85 -1.90 11.18
CA ILE A 358 -15.25 -0.84 12.00
C ILE A 358 -15.91 -0.82 13.37
N GLY A 359 -15.17 -0.44 14.42
CA GLY A 359 -15.69 -0.32 15.79
C GLY A 359 -15.94 -1.65 16.50
N VAL A 360 -15.56 -2.78 15.89
CA VAL A 360 -15.68 -4.10 16.51
C VAL A 360 -14.58 -4.29 17.54
N ALA A 361 -14.96 -4.46 18.80
CA ALA A 361 -14.05 -4.80 19.88
C ALA A 361 -13.73 -6.31 19.87
N TYR A 362 -12.48 -6.66 20.15
CA TYR A 362 -12.01 -8.05 20.20
C TYR A 362 -10.84 -8.21 21.18
N LYS A 363 -10.60 -9.45 21.60
CA LYS A 363 -9.36 -9.83 22.27
C LYS A 363 -8.38 -10.40 21.25
N LEU A 364 -7.17 -9.86 21.23
CA LEU A 364 -6.04 -10.41 20.54
C LEU A 364 -5.22 -11.25 21.51
N LYS A 365 -5.02 -12.53 21.19
CA LYS A 365 -4.23 -13.46 21.99
C LYS A 365 -3.14 -14.08 21.12
N ILE A 366 -1.92 -14.11 21.65
CA ILE A 366 -0.79 -14.79 20.99
C ILE A 366 -0.38 -15.98 21.84
N TYR A 367 -0.40 -17.14 21.22
CA TYR A 367 0.12 -18.38 21.80
C TYR A 367 1.42 -18.76 21.09
N THR A 368 2.43 -19.19 21.85
CA THR A 368 3.75 -19.61 21.35
C THR A 368 4.08 -21.03 21.76
N ASN A 369 5.14 -21.58 21.16
CA ASN A 369 5.64 -22.94 21.47
C ASN A 369 4.63 -24.05 21.24
N LEU A 370 3.69 -23.88 20.27
CA LEU A 370 2.79 -24.94 19.87
C LEU A 370 3.58 -26.05 19.18
N GLN A 371 3.26 -27.31 19.51
CA GLN A 371 3.81 -28.49 18.86
C GLN A 371 2.86 -29.03 17.77
N ASP A 372 1.55 -28.74 17.89
CA ASP A 372 0.52 -29.10 16.94
C ASP A 372 -0.19 -27.84 16.42
N PRO A 373 -0.12 -27.55 15.11
CA PRO A 373 -0.78 -26.38 14.54
C PRO A 373 -2.32 -26.48 14.51
N ASN A 374 -2.89 -27.69 14.68
CA ASN A 374 -4.35 -27.88 14.68
C ASN A 374 -5.03 -27.45 15.98
N ASN A 375 -4.26 -27.11 17.01
CA ASN A 375 -4.79 -26.55 18.26
C ASN A 375 -4.12 -25.22 18.62
N PRO A 376 -4.67 -24.09 18.15
CA PRO A 376 -4.06 -22.76 18.31
C PRO A 376 -3.80 -22.31 19.75
N ILE A 377 -4.45 -22.96 20.72
CA ILE A 377 -4.34 -22.59 22.15
C ILE A 377 -3.59 -23.61 23.00
N ALA A 378 -2.99 -24.63 22.38
CA ALA A 378 -2.24 -25.69 23.11
C ALA A 378 -0.84 -25.25 23.55
N GLY A 379 -0.39 -24.07 23.15
CA GLY A 379 0.92 -23.51 23.53
C GLY A 379 0.87 -22.65 24.80
N THR A 380 1.89 -21.82 24.93
CA THR A 380 1.99 -20.85 26.02
C THR A 380 1.30 -19.55 25.62
N LEU A 381 0.33 -19.07 26.39
CA LEU A 381 -0.24 -17.73 26.20
C LEU A 381 0.82 -16.67 26.50
N ALA A 382 1.32 -16.01 25.47
CA ALA A 382 2.37 -15.00 25.56
C ALA A 382 1.81 -13.60 25.83
N ILE A 383 0.65 -13.27 25.25
CA ILE A 383 -0.03 -11.97 25.42
C ILE A 383 -1.53 -12.13 25.20
N GLU A 384 -2.30 -11.33 25.94
CA GLU A 384 -3.71 -11.03 25.70
C GLU A 384 -3.89 -9.51 25.81
N GLN A 385 -4.51 -8.89 24.79
CA GLN A 385 -4.82 -7.45 24.80
C GLN A 385 -6.20 -7.21 24.18
N GLU A 386 -6.89 -6.18 24.69
CA GLU A 386 -8.19 -5.73 24.17
C GLU A 386 -7.92 -4.72 23.05
N GLU A 387 -8.57 -4.92 21.92
CA GLU A 387 -8.41 -4.10 20.73
C GLU A 387 -9.76 -3.75 20.09
N THR A 388 -9.73 -2.81 19.17
CA THR A 388 -10.91 -2.43 18.38
C THR A 388 -10.48 -2.20 16.94
N ILE A 389 -11.21 -2.76 15.98
CA ILE A 389 -11.02 -2.48 14.56
C ILE A 389 -11.25 -0.99 14.32
N GLN A 390 -10.22 -0.30 13.83
CA GLN A 390 -10.23 1.15 13.64
C GLN A 390 -10.64 1.56 12.23
N ASN A 391 -10.38 0.70 11.22
CA ASN A 391 -10.57 1.03 9.82
C ASN A 391 -11.28 -0.09 9.07
N VAL A 392 -12.11 0.27 8.11
CA VAL A 392 -12.40 -0.60 6.97
C VAL A 392 -11.15 -0.60 6.10
N GLY A 393 -10.46 -1.73 6.03
CA GLY A 393 -9.14 -1.89 5.42
C GLY A 393 -8.19 -2.67 6.32
N MET A 394 -6.88 -2.45 6.13
CA MET A 394 -5.83 -3.08 6.95
C MET A 394 -5.67 -2.34 8.28
N ASN A 395 -5.59 -3.08 9.37
CA ASN A 395 -5.43 -2.58 10.72
C ASN A 395 -4.16 -3.15 11.35
N TYR A 396 -3.17 -2.29 11.58
CA TYR A 396 -1.91 -2.65 12.23
C TYR A 396 -2.05 -2.49 13.74
N VAL A 397 -1.81 -3.58 14.47
CA VAL A 397 -1.94 -3.65 15.92
C VAL A 397 -0.57 -3.90 16.54
N GLN A 398 0.00 -2.88 17.16
CA GLN A 398 1.25 -3.00 17.89
C GLN A 398 1.02 -3.86 19.15
N LEU A 399 1.85 -4.87 19.36
CA LEU A 399 1.81 -5.66 20.59
C LEU A 399 2.36 -4.87 21.79
N ASN A 400 1.73 -5.02 22.95
CA ASN A 400 2.14 -4.36 24.20
C ASN A 400 3.55 -4.79 24.68
N LYS A 401 4.04 -5.92 24.19
CA LYS A 401 5.42 -6.39 24.35
C LYS A 401 5.83 -7.21 23.14
N GLU A 402 7.12 -7.24 22.85
CA GLU A 402 7.70 -8.14 21.86
C GLU A 402 7.70 -9.59 22.35
N ILE A 403 7.43 -10.51 21.43
CA ILE A 403 7.33 -11.93 21.72
C ILE A 403 8.42 -12.66 20.95
N SER A 404 9.38 -13.24 21.64
CA SER A 404 10.42 -14.06 21.02
C SER A 404 9.83 -15.35 20.47
N LEU A 405 10.09 -15.62 19.20
CA LEU A 405 9.64 -16.83 18.51
C LEU A 405 10.78 -17.88 18.48
N GLN A 406 10.42 -19.13 18.76
CA GLN A 406 11.38 -20.24 18.76
C GLN A 406 11.31 -20.99 17.44
N ASN A 407 12.42 -21.07 16.71
CA ASN A 407 12.52 -21.83 15.47
C ASN A 407 12.12 -23.30 15.68
N GLY A 408 11.39 -23.84 14.71
CA GLY A 408 10.88 -25.23 14.73
C GLY A 408 9.54 -25.42 15.45
N THR A 409 9.05 -24.42 16.20
CA THR A 409 7.72 -24.44 16.82
C THR A 409 6.69 -23.68 15.97
N TYR A 410 5.44 -23.66 16.44
CA TYR A 410 4.40 -22.81 15.87
C TYR A 410 3.98 -21.73 16.86
N TYR A 411 3.46 -20.62 16.33
CA TYR A 411 2.73 -19.63 17.10
C TYR A 411 1.37 -19.37 16.47
N ALA A 412 0.40 -18.97 17.28
CA ALA A 412 -0.94 -18.66 16.84
C ALA A 412 -1.34 -17.22 17.18
N ILE A 413 -1.97 -16.56 16.22
CA ILE A 413 -2.68 -15.29 16.39
C ILE A 413 -4.16 -15.63 16.49
N VAL A 414 -4.74 -15.46 17.68
CA VAL A 414 -6.15 -15.76 17.97
C VAL A 414 -6.92 -14.46 18.11
N ILE A 415 -8.00 -14.34 17.37
CA ILE A 415 -8.94 -13.21 17.43
C ILE A 415 -10.25 -13.71 18.03
N GLU A 416 -10.68 -13.07 19.10
CA GLU A 416 -11.92 -13.33 19.81
C GLU A 416 -12.80 -12.09 19.76
N PRO A 417 -13.73 -11.96 18.78
CA PRO A 417 -14.66 -10.84 18.72
C PRO A 417 -15.50 -10.78 19.99
N ARG A 418 -15.80 -9.56 20.45
CA ARG A 418 -16.67 -9.36 21.61
C ARG A 418 -18.04 -10.00 21.35
N TYR A 419 -18.54 -10.71 22.36
CA TYR A 419 -19.79 -11.43 22.25
C TYR A 419 -20.93 -10.56 21.69
N GLY A 420 -21.60 -11.07 20.64
CA GLY A 420 -22.71 -10.38 19.96
C GLY A 420 -22.29 -9.35 18.90
N GLN A 421 -20.98 -9.09 18.73
CA GLN A 421 -20.49 -8.29 17.60
C GLN A 421 -20.10 -9.17 16.42
N GLN A 422 -20.35 -8.69 15.20
CA GLN A 422 -19.97 -9.35 13.96
C GLN A 422 -18.70 -8.69 13.41
N LEU A 423 -17.66 -9.49 13.25
CA LEU A 423 -16.42 -9.10 12.55
C LEU A 423 -16.46 -9.65 11.13
N ASN A 424 -16.45 -8.76 10.14
CA ASN A 424 -16.26 -9.13 8.74
C ASN A 424 -14.77 -8.96 8.40
N ILE A 425 -14.05 -10.08 8.34
CA ILE A 425 -12.62 -10.12 8.07
C ILE A 425 -12.37 -10.40 6.59
N PHE A 426 -11.38 -9.74 6.00
CA PHE A 426 -10.92 -10.12 4.66
C PHE A 426 -10.36 -11.56 4.69
N ALA A 427 -10.57 -12.27 3.59
CA ALA A 427 -10.09 -13.63 3.43
C ALA A 427 -9.45 -13.81 2.05
N ASP A 428 -8.59 -14.80 1.91
CA ASP A 428 -8.13 -15.29 0.60
C ASP A 428 -8.88 -16.57 0.25
N GLN A 429 -9.32 -16.69 -0.98
CA GLN A 429 -10.10 -17.82 -1.48
C GLN A 429 -9.90 -17.98 -2.98
N THR A 430 -9.86 -19.21 -3.44
CA THR A 430 -9.87 -19.50 -4.86
C THR A 430 -11.14 -18.94 -5.50
N ASN A 431 -10.96 -18.09 -6.52
CA ASN A 431 -12.03 -17.50 -7.31
C ASN A 431 -11.70 -17.62 -8.79
N THR A 432 -12.70 -17.93 -9.59
CA THR A 432 -12.49 -18.27 -10.99
C THR A 432 -12.41 -17.07 -11.91
N ASN A 433 -13.01 -15.91 -11.59
CA ASN A 433 -12.96 -14.74 -12.51
C ASN A 433 -13.24 -13.43 -11.76
N PHE A 434 -12.26 -12.55 -11.73
CA PHE A 434 -12.48 -11.14 -11.47
C PHE A 434 -11.74 -10.33 -12.53
N LEU A 435 -12.48 -9.63 -13.37
CA LEU A 435 -11.95 -9.09 -14.63
C LEU A 435 -11.25 -10.21 -15.41
N ASP A 436 -10.09 -9.96 -15.98
CA ASP A 436 -9.25 -10.96 -16.66
C ASP A 436 -8.22 -11.60 -15.70
N VAL A 437 -8.60 -11.83 -14.44
CA VAL A 437 -7.71 -12.38 -13.40
C VAL A 437 -8.37 -13.54 -12.68
N GLN A 438 -7.63 -14.63 -12.54
CA GLN A 438 -8.03 -15.80 -11.76
C GLN A 438 -7.10 -15.93 -10.55
N TYR A 439 -7.68 -16.19 -9.38
CA TYR A 439 -6.97 -16.41 -8.13
C TYR A 439 -7.08 -17.88 -7.73
N GLN A 440 -5.94 -18.51 -7.43
CA GLN A 440 -5.84 -19.89 -7.02
C GLN A 440 -5.01 -19.97 -5.74
N CYS A 441 -5.62 -20.39 -4.64
CA CYS A 441 -4.98 -20.59 -3.34
C CYS A 441 -4.62 -22.05 -3.14
N ASP A 442 -3.45 -22.33 -2.57
CA ASP A 442 -3.00 -23.63 -2.12
C ASP A 442 -3.00 -23.69 -0.58
N TYR A 443 -4.03 -24.27 -0.03
CA TYR A 443 -4.24 -24.35 1.42
C TYR A 443 -3.42 -25.45 2.11
N SER A 444 -2.54 -26.17 1.40
CA SER A 444 -1.86 -27.36 1.92
C SER A 444 -0.98 -27.09 3.15
N ASN A 445 -0.35 -25.92 3.19
CA ASN A 445 0.53 -25.50 4.27
C ASN A 445 -0.07 -24.44 5.22
N GLU A 446 -1.36 -24.14 5.06
CA GLU A 446 -2.04 -23.09 5.79
C GLU A 446 -2.84 -23.66 6.97
N TYR A 447 -2.75 -23.02 8.12
CA TYR A 447 -3.48 -23.36 9.33
C TYR A 447 -4.36 -22.19 9.78
N CYS A 448 -5.38 -21.94 8.97
CA CYS A 448 -6.44 -21.01 9.28
C CYS A 448 -7.55 -21.77 10.00
N MET A 449 -7.91 -21.36 11.21
CA MET A 449 -8.71 -22.14 12.14
C MET A 449 -9.95 -21.37 12.59
N LEU A 450 -11.09 -22.07 12.64
CA LEU A 450 -12.34 -21.59 13.21
C LEU A 450 -12.70 -22.44 14.44
N LYS A 451 -13.06 -21.80 15.54
CA LYS A 451 -13.54 -22.49 16.73
C LYS A 451 -14.99 -22.92 16.54
N ASN A 452 -15.28 -24.21 16.69
CA ASN A 452 -16.62 -24.76 16.66
C ASN A 452 -16.89 -25.56 17.95
N GLY A 453 -17.67 -24.99 18.87
CA GLY A 453 -17.84 -25.53 20.22
C GLY A 453 -16.50 -25.58 20.96
N ASN A 454 -16.06 -26.76 21.36
CA ASN A 454 -14.78 -26.97 22.02
C ASN A 454 -13.61 -27.28 21.06
N ASN A 455 -13.89 -27.48 19.76
CA ASN A 455 -12.91 -27.89 18.77
C ASN A 455 -12.48 -26.74 17.88
N TRP A 456 -11.27 -26.83 17.35
CA TRP A 456 -10.78 -25.98 16.26
C TRP A 456 -10.89 -26.78 14.95
N ILE A 457 -11.38 -26.12 13.90
CA ILE A 457 -11.58 -26.70 12.56
C ILE A 457 -10.76 -25.92 11.57
N LYS A 458 -9.92 -26.62 10.79
CA LYS A 458 -9.14 -26.03 9.70
C LYS A 458 -10.09 -25.56 8.59
N GLN A 459 -9.90 -24.32 8.11
CA GLN A 459 -10.75 -23.68 7.09
C GLN A 459 -10.26 -23.93 5.66
N GLY A 460 -9.01 -24.33 5.47
CA GLY A 460 -8.40 -24.59 4.17
C GLY A 460 -8.80 -25.93 3.54
N GLU A 461 -10.01 -26.46 3.80
CA GLU A 461 -10.46 -27.74 3.27
C GLU A 461 -11.87 -27.65 2.66
N GLY A 462 -12.08 -28.37 1.54
CA GLY A 462 -13.37 -28.48 0.87
C GLY A 462 -13.70 -27.30 -0.07
N ASN A 463 -14.94 -27.26 -0.55
CA ASN A 463 -15.38 -26.30 -1.58
C ASN A 463 -15.49 -24.85 -1.09
N ASN A 464 -15.48 -24.64 0.22
CA ASN A 464 -15.54 -23.31 0.85
C ASN A 464 -14.24 -22.99 1.60
N ALA A 465 -13.13 -23.58 1.18
CA ALA A 465 -11.82 -23.31 1.75
C ALA A 465 -11.48 -21.83 1.64
N LEU A 466 -10.98 -21.27 2.73
CA LEU A 466 -10.51 -19.89 2.81
C LEU A 466 -9.43 -19.75 3.88
N THR A 467 -8.65 -18.68 3.79
CA THR A 467 -7.76 -18.22 4.85
C THR A 467 -8.05 -16.79 5.23
N TYR A 468 -7.88 -16.46 6.50
CA TYR A 468 -8.10 -15.08 6.97
C TYR A 468 -6.89 -14.22 6.64
N ARG A 469 -7.12 -12.94 6.39
CA ARG A 469 -6.03 -11.97 6.20
C ARG A 469 -5.59 -11.41 7.55
N ILE A 470 -4.90 -12.26 8.29
CA ILE A 470 -4.27 -11.94 9.57
C ILE A 470 -2.77 -12.19 9.38
N LYS A 471 -1.94 -11.20 9.68
CA LYS A 471 -0.49 -11.29 9.49
C LYS A 471 0.23 -11.12 10.80
N GLY A 472 1.29 -11.90 11.01
CA GLY A 472 2.26 -11.67 12.07
C GLY A 472 3.44 -10.86 11.56
N ILE A 473 3.71 -9.72 12.17
CA ILE A 473 4.82 -8.84 11.80
C ILE A 473 5.95 -9.04 12.79
N THR A 474 7.10 -9.49 12.29
CA THR A 474 8.29 -9.73 13.10
C THR A 474 9.41 -8.75 12.77
N ASN A 475 10.27 -8.49 13.75
CA ASN A 475 11.53 -7.79 13.55
C ASN A 475 12.69 -8.80 13.59
N LYS A 476 13.62 -8.63 12.65
CA LYS A 476 14.92 -9.31 12.68
C LYS A 476 15.94 -8.39 13.31
N TYR A 477 16.68 -8.94 14.25
CA TYR A 477 17.81 -8.23 14.84
C TYR A 477 19.07 -8.56 14.05
N THR A 478 19.64 -7.56 13.39
CA THR A 478 20.85 -7.70 12.57
C THR A 478 21.82 -6.57 12.84
N LEU A 479 23.08 -6.82 12.54
CA LEU A 479 24.09 -5.79 12.37
C LEU A 479 24.31 -5.55 10.88
N ASN A 480 24.73 -4.32 10.52
CA ASN A 480 25.09 -3.97 9.14
C ASN A 480 26.26 -4.80 8.58
N LYS A 481 27.01 -5.48 9.46
CA LYS A 481 28.10 -6.39 9.11
C LYS A 481 28.12 -7.60 10.04
N THR A 482 28.39 -8.77 9.48
CA THR A 482 28.57 -10.03 10.22
C THR A 482 30.06 -10.32 10.52
N SER A 483 30.98 -9.60 9.90
CA SER A 483 32.40 -9.65 10.15
C SER A 483 33.07 -8.37 9.66
N MET A 484 34.24 -8.05 10.26
CA MET A 484 35.09 -6.95 9.84
C MET A 484 36.57 -7.26 10.08
N ASN A 485 37.42 -6.68 9.27
CA ASN A 485 38.87 -6.72 9.45
C ASN A 485 39.37 -5.29 9.76
N LEU A 486 39.86 -5.07 10.98
CA LEU A 486 40.38 -3.78 11.43
C LEU A 486 41.88 -3.87 11.71
N ALA A 487 42.66 -2.96 11.15
CA ALA A 487 44.03 -2.76 11.60
C ALA A 487 44.04 -2.13 13.00
N VAL A 488 45.07 -2.43 13.78
CA VAL A 488 45.26 -1.83 15.10
C VAL A 488 45.36 -0.30 14.97
N GLY A 489 44.56 0.40 15.76
CA GLY A 489 44.40 1.85 15.74
C GLY A 489 43.26 2.37 14.85
N ASN A 490 42.78 1.59 13.90
CA ASN A 490 41.63 1.97 13.04
C ASN A 490 40.30 1.73 13.74
N SER A 491 39.30 2.46 13.28
CA SER A 491 37.90 2.32 13.75
C SER A 491 36.93 2.15 12.61
N GLU A 492 35.86 1.41 12.85
CA GLU A 492 34.73 1.22 11.93
C GLU A 492 33.42 1.11 12.71
N GLN A 493 32.33 1.64 12.15
CA GLN A 493 31.04 1.66 12.82
C GLN A 493 30.20 0.42 12.49
N LEU A 494 29.75 -0.28 13.53
CA LEU A 494 28.64 -1.21 13.47
C LEU A 494 27.32 -0.47 13.71
N ILE A 495 26.32 -0.80 12.93
CA ILE A 495 24.96 -0.27 13.04
C ILE A 495 24.04 -1.44 13.33
N ALA A 496 23.30 -1.35 14.44
CA ALA A 496 22.25 -2.31 14.76
C ALA A 496 20.93 -1.91 14.09
N SER A 497 20.17 -2.89 13.64
CA SER A 497 18.84 -2.69 13.05
C SER A 497 17.83 -2.02 14.01
N ARG A 498 18.13 -2.02 15.32
CA ARG A 498 17.30 -1.40 16.36
C ARG A 498 18.14 -0.59 17.32
N SER A 499 17.66 0.59 17.67
CA SER A 499 18.29 1.46 18.68
C SER A 499 17.88 1.09 20.12
N GLY A 500 18.55 1.68 21.10
CA GLY A 500 18.20 1.56 22.53
C GLY A 500 18.86 0.38 23.25
N GLY A 501 19.74 -0.35 22.60
CA GLY A 501 20.54 -1.42 23.20
C GLY A 501 21.93 -0.98 23.64
N SER A 502 22.73 -1.94 24.07
CA SER A 502 24.11 -1.76 24.54
C SER A 502 25.08 -2.64 23.77
N TRP A 503 26.28 -2.08 23.50
CA TRP A 503 27.36 -2.75 22.81
C TRP A 503 28.33 -3.38 23.81
N ARG A 504 28.88 -4.53 23.46
CA ARG A 504 29.92 -5.22 24.26
C ARG A 504 30.93 -5.92 23.36
N SER A 505 32.20 -5.83 23.72
CA SER A 505 33.26 -6.67 23.14
C SER A 505 33.55 -7.84 24.09
N THR A 506 33.73 -9.04 23.54
CA THR A 506 34.11 -10.22 24.34
C THR A 506 35.60 -10.16 24.78
N ASN A 507 36.42 -9.35 24.08
CA ASN A 507 37.81 -9.12 24.46
C ASN A 507 38.27 -7.71 24.07
N THR A 508 38.30 -6.81 25.04
CA THR A 508 38.65 -5.40 24.85
C THR A 508 40.14 -5.16 24.59
N SER A 509 41.00 -6.14 24.81
CA SER A 509 42.43 -6.06 24.45
C SER A 509 42.65 -6.27 22.93
N ILE A 510 41.68 -6.83 22.22
CA ILE A 510 41.68 -7.03 20.76
C ILE A 510 40.91 -5.93 20.06
N ALA A 511 39.67 -5.66 20.49
CA ALA A 511 38.88 -4.54 20.00
C ALA A 511 37.96 -4.00 21.09
N THR A 512 37.74 -2.68 21.09
CA THR A 512 36.74 -2.01 21.92
C THR A 512 35.57 -1.54 21.06
N VAL A 513 34.43 -1.32 21.69
CA VAL A 513 33.24 -0.71 21.05
C VAL A 513 32.66 0.34 21.98
N ASP A 514 32.25 1.49 21.41
CA ASP A 514 31.60 2.56 22.18
C ASP A 514 30.06 2.42 22.13
N THR A 515 29.36 3.32 22.82
CA THR A 515 27.90 3.35 22.89
C THR A 515 27.22 3.61 21.55
N ASN A 516 27.94 4.15 20.55
CA ASN A 516 27.46 4.44 19.19
C ASN A 516 27.79 3.31 18.21
N GLY A 517 28.42 2.21 18.67
CA GLY A 517 28.82 1.09 17.82
C GLY A 517 30.13 1.30 17.07
N ASN A 518 30.94 2.32 17.42
CA ASN A 518 32.26 2.48 16.82
C ASN A 518 33.22 1.44 17.42
N VAL A 519 33.66 0.51 16.59
CA VAL A 519 34.61 -0.55 16.95
C VAL A 519 35.99 -0.07 16.62
N LYS A 520 36.92 -0.13 17.60
CA LYS A 520 38.32 0.23 17.42
C LYS A 520 39.23 -1.00 17.65
N GLY A 521 40.07 -1.28 16.67
CA GLY A 521 41.13 -2.30 16.80
C GLY A 521 42.18 -1.86 17.83
N VAL A 522 42.45 -2.71 18.83
CA VAL A 522 43.42 -2.45 19.95
C VAL A 522 44.61 -3.37 19.86
N GLY A 523 44.42 -4.64 19.53
CA GLY A 523 45.48 -5.64 19.47
C GLY A 523 45.21 -6.70 18.41
N HIS A 524 46.20 -7.58 18.18
CA HIS A 524 46.08 -8.69 17.24
C HIS A 524 45.20 -9.80 17.82
N GLY A 525 44.31 -10.37 17.01
CA GLY A 525 43.45 -11.50 17.38
C GLY A 525 42.07 -11.43 16.79
N LYS A 526 41.16 -12.27 17.30
CA LYS A 526 39.73 -12.29 16.95
C LYS A 526 38.93 -12.06 18.23
N THR A 527 37.89 -11.23 18.12
CA THR A 527 36.93 -11.00 19.20
C THR A 527 35.55 -10.83 18.61
N THR A 528 34.51 -11.04 19.39
CA THR A 528 33.11 -10.82 18.99
C THR A 528 32.63 -9.51 19.59
N ILE A 529 31.97 -8.69 18.74
CA ILE A 529 31.23 -7.53 19.19
C ILE A 529 29.74 -7.91 19.21
N THR A 530 29.13 -7.72 20.37
CA THR A 530 27.71 -8.07 20.60
C THR A 530 26.92 -6.81 20.89
N TYR A 531 25.72 -6.73 20.32
CA TYR A 531 24.72 -5.74 20.68
C TYR A 531 23.57 -6.43 21.40
N THR A 532 23.14 -5.87 22.52
CA THR A 532 22.02 -6.41 23.31
C THR A 532 20.92 -5.37 23.41
N VAL A 533 19.72 -5.72 22.98
CA VAL A 533 18.53 -4.88 23.12
C VAL A 533 17.34 -5.76 23.54
N ASN A 534 16.55 -5.29 24.51
CA ASN A 534 15.41 -6.03 25.07
C ASN A 534 15.74 -7.47 25.51
N GLY A 535 16.96 -7.69 25.98
CA GLY A 535 17.43 -9.02 26.39
C GLY A 535 17.88 -9.95 25.26
N ILE A 536 17.88 -9.49 24.02
CA ILE A 536 18.30 -10.26 22.85
C ILE A 536 19.70 -9.83 22.44
N GLU A 537 20.59 -10.80 22.30
CA GLU A 537 21.97 -10.61 21.85
C GLU A 537 22.12 -11.01 20.38
N PHE A 538 22.82 -10.16 19.60
CA PHE A 538 23.23 -10.45 18.23
C PHE A 538 24.58 -9.82 17.90
N SER A 539 25.38 -10.52 17.06
CA SER A 539 26.77 -10.21 16.79
C SER A 539 27.16 -10.50 15.34
#